data_6b5d5a821b170fb7403d4ab719ccc92a
#
_entry.id   6b5d5a821b170fb7403d4ab719ccc92a
#
_cell.length_a   1.000
_cell.length_b   1.000
_cell.length_c   1.000
_cell.angle_alpha   90.00
_cell.angle_beta   90.00
_cell.angle_gamma   90.00
#
_symmetry.space_group_name_H-M   'P 1'
#
loop_
_entity.id
_entity.type
_entity.pdbx_description
1 polymer ?
#
loop_
_entity_poly.entity_id
_entity_poly.type
_entity_poly.pdbx_seq_one_letter_code
_entity_poly.pdbx_strand_id
1 'polypeptide(L)'
;SKLFNKISISAKELTQENYCCKNASATGFSRGVDSFDTICSLSENSMEKLSHLTFFNVGSHRSTANYTPEQSAELYENRLEIAKKSAKIFDMPLIDINSNLGEHLTLPYVKVHHYCSFSAVLCMQKFFKNYYYASGYPISSFSIKQCDTGSAHYEAFTASMLSTESTDFYITGLEKTRLEKVDFISKFPITYDNLNVCYYGENNCGHCEKCIRTQFELMALGKL
;
A
#
# COMPACT_ATOMS: atom_id res chain seq x y z
N SER A 1 -29.22 7.33 1.96
CA SER A 1 -28.88 5.96 1.52
C SER A 1 -28.02 5.30 2.58
N LYS A 2 -28.33 4.08 2.96
CA LYS A 2 -27.48 3.31 3.88
C LYS A 2 -26.30 2.79 3.06
N LEU A 3 -25.18 3.52 3.07
CA LEU A 3 -23.96 3.11 2.38
C LEU A 3 -23.31 1.89 3.05
N PHE A 4 -23.48 1.75 4.36
CA PHE A 4 -22.98 0.62 5.13
C PHE A 4 -24.07 0.05 6.02
N ASN A 5 -24.08 -1.27 6.19
CA ASN A 5 -24.95 -1.93 7.15
C ASN A 5 -24.32 -1.83 8.55
N LYS A 6 -25.16 -1.61 9.56
CA LYS A 6 -24.70 -1.70 10.94
C LYS A 6 -24.34 -3.14 11.27
N ILE A 7 -23.12 -3.34 11.77
CA ILE A 7 -22.65 -4.64 12.23
C ILE A 7 -22.72 -4.65 13.76
N SER A 8 -23.17 -5.74 14.34
CA SER A 8 -23.06 -5.98 15.78
C SER A 8 -21.87 -6.89 16.05
N ILE A 9 -20.97 -6.42 16.90
CA ILE A 9 -19.81 -7.20 17.34
C ILE A 9 -20.05 -7.53 18.82
N SER A 10 -19.91 -8.82 19.19
CA SER A 10 -19.97 -9.26 20.57
C SER A 10 -18.68 -9.99 20.92
N ALA A 11 -18.17 -9.73 22.13
CA ALA A 11 -17.01 -10.43 22.68
C ALA A 11 -17.28 -10.78 24.15
N LYS A 12 -16.60 -11.81 24.67
CA LYS A 12 -16.68 -12.15 26.10
C LYS A 12 -16.08 -11.07 26.96
N GLU A 13 -14.96 -10.51 26.49
CA GLU A 13 -14.21 -9.45 27.18
C GLU A 13 -13.79 -8.42 26.16
N LEU A 14 -13.77 -7.16 26.56
CA LEU A 14 -13.19 -6.05 25.83
C LEU A 14 -11.97 -5.56 26.60
N THR A 15 -10.89 -5.33 25.89
CA THR A 15 -9.69 -4.74 26.46
C THR A 15 -9.28 -3.49 25.71
N GLN A 16 -8.71 -2.54 26.42
CA GLN A 16 -8.10 -1.32 25.86
C GLN A 16 -6.58 -1.32 26.10
N GLU A 17 -6.00 -2.49 26.35
CA GLU A 17 -4.57 -2.61 26.58
C GLU A 17 -3.78 -2.43 25.29
N ASN A 18 -2.66 -1.72 25.38
CA ASN A 18 -1.70 -1.62 24.30
C ASN A 18 -0.78 -2.85 24.31
N TYR A 19 -0.90 -3.67 23.27
CA TYR A 19 -0.08 -4.87 23.10
C TYR A 19 1.21 -4.65 22.30
N CYS A 20 1.46 -3.44 21.77
CA CYS A 20 2.62 -3.18 20.95
C CYS A 20 3.91 -3.21 21.77
N CYS A 21 4.78 -4.19 21.48
CA CYS A 21 6.04 -4.40 22.20
C CYS A 21 7.26 -3.81 21.47
N LYS A 22 7.19 -3.63 20.13
CA LYS A 22 8.36 -3.28 19.30
C LYS A 22 8.35 -1.82 18.83
N ASN A 23 7.22 -1.14 18.90
CA ASN A 23 7.06 0.24 18.45
C ASN A 23 7.56 0.48 17.01
N ALA A 24 7.49 -0.53 16.15
CA ALA A 24 7.94 -0.42 14.77
C ALA A 24 7.00 0.48 13.97
N SER A 25 7.59 1.30 13.08
CA SER A 25 6.88 2.13 12.12
C SER A 25 7.14 1.61 10.71
N ALA A 26 6.09 1.33 9.93
CA ALA A 26 6.23 0.69 8.63
C ALA A 26 5.35 1.31 7.55
N THR A 27 5.71 1.05 6.30
CA THR A 27 4.88 1.34 5.12
C THR A 27 4.96 0.23 4.09
N GLY A 28 3.95 0.13 3.22
CA GLY A 28 3.93 -0.79 2.10
C GLY A 28 4.95 -0.41 1.02
N PHE A 29 5.69 -1.38 0.50
CA PHE A 29 6.70 -1.17 -0.52
C PHE A 29 6.42 -1.99 -1.79
N SER A 30 5.47 -1.52 -2.59
CA SER A 30 5.14 -2.11 -3.90
C SER A 30 6.09 -1.69 -5.02
N ARG A 31 7.05 -0.83 -4.76
CA ARG A 31 7.91 -0.16 -5.74
C ARG A 31 7.16 0.76 -6.72
N GLY A 32 5.88 1.04 -6.47
CA GLY A 32 5.07 1.98 -7.25
C GLY A 32 5.28 3.43 -6.80
N VAL A 33 4.72 4.38 -7.57
CA VAL A 33 4.84 5.82 -7.30
C VAL A 33 4.37 6.18 -5.89
N ASP A 34 3.21 5.66 -5.44
CA ASP A 34 2.64 6.01 -4.14
C ASP A 34 3.51 5.50 -2.98
N SER A 35 4.09 4.29 -3.11
CA SER A 35 5.00 3.76 -2.10
C SER A 35 6.32 4.53 -2.02
N PHE A 36 6.89 4.95 -3.16
CA PHE A 36 8.07 5.80 -3.16
C PHE A 36 7.76 7.21 -2.63
N ASP A 37 6.62 7.79 -3.00
CA ASP A 37 6.20 9.09 -2.45
C ASP A 37 6.15 9.05 -0.92
N THR A 38 5.55 8.01 -0.35
CA THR A 38 5.49 7.82 1.10
C THR A 38 6.88 7.68 1.73
N ILE A 39 7.73 6.81 1.19
CA ILE A 39 9.06 6.58 1.75
C ILE A 39 9.91 7.84 1.68
N CYS A 40 9.94 8.50 0.53
CA CYS A 40 10.73 9.73 0.34
C CYS A 40 10.21 10.87 1.23
N SER A 41 8.89 11.06 1.32
CA SER A 41 8.29 12.10 2.16
C SER A 41 8.60 11.89 3.64
N LEU A 42 8.51 10.65 4.14
CA LEU A 42 8.81 10.33 5.54
C LEU A 42 10.32 10.37 5.82
N SER A 43 11.17 10.10 4.83
CA SER A 43 12.63 10.22 5.01
C SER A 43 13.09 11.66 5.16
N GLU A 44 12.38 12.62 4.56
CA GLU A 44 12.64 14.05 4.75
C GLU A 44 12.12 14.59 6.08
N ASN A 45 11.17 13.88 6.71
CA ASN A 45 10.60 14.28 7.99
C ASN A 45 11.41 13.71 9.16
N SER A 46 12.13 14.58 9.88
CA SER A 46 12.96 14.17 11.01
C SER A 46 12.17 13.61 12.22
N MET A 47 10.88 13.87 12.28
CA MET A 47 10.02 13.48 13.41
C MET A 47 9.39 12.10 13.25
N GLU A 48 9.22 11.63 12.01
CA GLU A 48 8.56 10.37 11.69
C GLU A 48 9.53 9.44 10.94
N LYS A 49 10.13 8.50 11.66
CA LYS A 49 11.10 7.57 11.06
C LYS A 49 10.45 6.22 10.78
N LEU A 50 10.50 5.80 9.53
CA LEU A 50 10.24 4.42 9.17
C LEU A 50 11.35 3.52 9.72
N SER A 51 10.97 2.36 10.23
CA SER A 51 11.89 1.32 10.68
C SER A 51 11.83 0.05 9.82
N HIS A 52 10.72 -0.14 9.09
CA HIS A 52 10.48 -1.34 8.29
C HIS A 52 9.72 -1.00 7.01
N LEU A 53 9.95 -1.80 5.98
CA LEU A 53 9.11 -1.88 4.79
C LEU A 53 8.28 -3.15 4.83
N THR A 54 7.12 -3.15 4.17
CA THR A 54 6.26 -4.33 4.10
C THR A 54 5.91 -4.67 2.65
N PHE A 55 5.81 -5.98 2.36
CA PHE A 55 5.36 -6.48 1.07
C PHE A 55 4.32 -7.58 1.28
N PHE A 56 3.05 -7.27 1.08
CA PHE A 56 1.95 -8.15 1.45
C PHE A 56 1.25 -8.74 0.23
N ASN A 57 1.14 -10.07 0.19
CA ASN A 57 0.18 -10.77 -0.65
C ASN A 57 -1.11 -11.01 0.13
N VAL A 58 -1.99 -10.04 0.08
CA VAL A 58 -3.31 -10.07 0.75
C VAL A 58 -4.43 -9.89 -0.28
N GLY A 59 -4.25 -10.49 -1.46
CA GLY A 59 -5.18 -10.43 -2.58
C GLY A 59 -4.69 -9.64 -3.79
N SER A 60 -3.52 -9.00 -3.71
CA SER A 60 -2.90 -8.25 -4.83
C SER A 60 -2.32 -9.15 -5.91
N HIS A 61 -1.93 -10.38 -5.56
CA HIS A 61 -1.34 -11.39 -6.46
C HIS A 61 -2.23 -12.64 -6.57
N ARG A 62 -3.54 -12.48 -6.51
CA ARG A 62 -4.48 -13.58 -6.74
C ARG A 62 -4.57 -13.92 -8.23
N SER A 63 -4.99 -15.13 -8.53
CA SER A 63 -5.33 -15.52 -9.90
C SER A 63 -6.40 -14.62 -10.49
N THR A 64 -6.27 -14.31 -11.78
CA THR A 64 -7.17 -13.45 -12.53
C THR A 64 -7.45 -14.09 -13.89
N ALA A 65 -8.22 -13.44 -14.75
CA ALA A 65 -8.38 -13.87 -16.13
C ALA A 65 -7.05 -13.94 -16.92
N ASN A 66 -6.00 -13.23 -16.45
CA ASN A 66 -4.70 -13.14 -17.12
C ASN A 66 -3.61 -14.04 -16.50
N TYR A 67 -3.85 -14.60 -15.30
CA TYR A 67 -2.86 -15.41 -14.57
C TYR A 67 -3.50 -16.61 -13.91
N THR A 68 -2.89 -17.77 -14.11
CA THR A 68 -3.21 -18.96 -13.30
C THR A 68 -2.72 -18.75 -11.84
N PRO A 69 -3.18 -19.58 -10.87
CA PRO A 69 -2.66 -19.52 -9.51
C PRO A 69 -1.14 -19.66 -9.43
N GLU A 70 -0.55 -20.55 -10.23
CA GLU A 70 0.89 -20.81 -10.26
C GLU A 70 1.64 -19.58 -10.81
N GLN A 71 1.16 -18.98 -11.90
CA GLN A 71 1.75 -17.76 -12.48
C GLN A 71 1.65 -16.58 -11.51
N SER A 72 0.56 -16.48 -10.77
CA SER A 72 0.38 -15.42 -9.76
C SER A 72 1.33 -15.60 -8.58
N ALA A 73 1.55 -16.84 -8.14
CA ALA A 73 2.50 -17.16 -7.09
C ALA A 73 3.94 -16.87 -7.53
N GLU A 74 4.33 -17.29 -8.73
CA GLU A 74 5.65 -17.01 -9.29
C GLU A 74 5.90 -15.49 -9.41
N LEU A 75 4.92 -14.75 -9.93
CA LEU A 75 5.02 -13.29 -10.03
C LEU A 75 5.19 -12.62 -8.65
N TYR A 76 4.49 -13.12 -7.63
CA TYR A 76 4.65 -12.64 -6.26
C TYR A 76 6.07 -12.87 -5.75
N GLU A 77 6.59 -14.09 -5.85
CA GLU A 77 7.93 -14.44 -5.37
C GLU A 77 9.01 -13.60 -6.08
N ASN A 78 8.93 -13.46 -7.39
CA ASN A 78 9.86 -12.67 -8.17
C ASN A 78 9.84 -11.18 -7.76
N ARG A 79 8.65 -10.62 -7.58
CA ARG A 79 8.48 -9.22 -7.11
C ARG A 79 8.98 -9.04 -5.68
N LEU A 80 8.75 -10.01 -4.81
CA LEU A 80 9.23 -10.01 -3.44
C LEU A 80 10.76 -10.00 -3.39
N GLU A 81 11.42 -10.84 -4.17
CA GLU A 81 12.89 -10.87 -4.24
C GLU A 81 13.48 -9.53 -4.71
N ILE A 82 12.85 -8.90 -5.70
CA ILE A 82 13.28 -7.58 -6.15
C ILE A 82 13.00 -6.51 -5.07
N ALA A 83 11.85 -6.58 -4.42
CA ALA A 83 11.53 -5.67 -3.32
C ALA A 83 12.51 -5.81 -2.15
N LYS A 84 12.91 -7.04 -1.78
CA LYS A 84 13.94 -7.30 -0.76
C LYS A 84 15.30 -6.69 -1.15
N LYS A 85 15.70 -6.80 -2.42
CA LYS A 85 16.94 -6.17 -2.93
C LYS A 85 16.86 -4.65 -2.85
N SER A 86 15.75 -4.06 -3.29
CA SER A 86 15.54 -2.61 -3.24
C SER A 86 15.45 -2.08 -1.81
N ALA A 87 14.84 -2.84 -0.88
CA ALA A 87 14.73 -2.45 0.53
C ALA A 87 16.10 -2.29 1.21
N LYS A 88 17.10 -3.08 0.81
CA LYS A 88 18.47 -2.94 1.33
C LYS A 88 19.10 -1.58 1.04
N ILE A 89 18.69 -0.91 -0.04
CA ILE A 89 19.21 0.41 -0.40
C ILE A 89 18.72 1.48 0.62
N PHE A 90 17.55 1.24 1.23
CA PHE A 90 17.02 2.12 2.30
C PHE A 90 17.54 1.76 3.69
N ASP A 91 18.39 0.72 3.80
CA ASP A 91 18.82 0.17 5.10
C ASP A 91 17.62 -0.17 6.03
N MET A 92 16.53 -0.65 5.44
CA MET A 92 15.33 -1.03 6.15
C MET A 92 15.03 -2.52 5.92
N PRO A 93 14.75 -3.29 6.99
CA PRO A 93 14.26 -4.65 6.85
C PRO A 93 12.87 -4.65 6.18
N LEU A 94 12.65 -5.63 5.29
CA LEU A 94 11.36 -5.84 4.63
C LEU A 94 10.68 -7.05 5.27
N ILE A 95 9.45 -6.85 5.71
CA ILE A 95 8.57 -7.89 6.25
C ILE A 95 7.57 -8.26 5.17
N ASP A 96 7.50 -9.54 4.84
CA ASP A 96 6.51 -10.06 3.91
C ASP A 96 5.45 -10.89 4.63
N ILE A 97 4.23 -10.79 4.11
CA ILE A 97 3.10 -11.64 4.48
C ILE A 97 2.51 -12.22 3.22
N ASN A 98 2.51 -13.55 3.14
CA ASN A 98 1.82 -14.29 2.08
C ASN A 98 0.59 -14.98 2.67
N SER A 99 -0.59 -14.67 2.13
CA SER A 99 -1.86 -15.20 2.62
C SER A 99 -2.75 -15.64 1.46
N ASN A 100 -3.68 -16.54 1.76
CA ASN A 100 -4.72 -16.98 0.83
C ASN A 100 -5.99 -16.11 0.90
N LEU A 101 -5.92 -14.92 1.48
CA LEU A 101 -7.07 -14.03 1.65
C LEU A 101 -7.74 -13.69 0.31
N GLY A 102 -6.94 -13.53 -0.75
CA GLY A 102 -7.45 -13.26 -2.09
C GLY A 102 -8.25 -14.39 -2.71
N GLU A 103 -8.07 -15.64 -2.27
CA GLU A 103 -8.82 -16.82 -2.73
C GLU A 103 -10.18 -16.93 -2.03
N HIS A 104 -10.24 -16.49 -0.77
CA HIS A 104 -11.45 -16.57 0.05
C HIS A 104 -12.36 -15.36 -0.08
N LEU A 105 -11.80 -14.18 -0.34
CA LEU A 105 -12.59 -12.98 -0.57
C LEU A 105 -13.07 -12.93 -2.02
N THR A 106 -14.38 -13.08 -2.21
CA THR A 106 -15.01 -13.00 -3.53
C THR A 106 -15.16 -11.56 -4.06
N LEU A 107 -14.85 -10.56 -3.25
CA LEU A 107 -14.94 -9.16 -3.61
C LEU A 107 -13.78 -8.73 -4.53
N PRO A 108 -14.02 -7.83 -5.51
CA PRO A 108 -12.96 -7.25 -6.32
C PRO A 108 -11.90 -6.57 -5.43
N TYR A 109 -10.62 -6.85 -5.66
CA TYR A 109 -9.52 -6.31 -4.84
C TYR A 109 -9.53 -4.79 -4.74
N VAL A 110 -9.90 -4.09 -5.82
CA VAL A 110 -10.02 -2.63 -5.85
C VAL A 110 -11.01 -2.07 -4.80
N LYS A 111 -11.98 -2.89 -4.37
CA LYS A 111 -12.98 -2.49 -3.36
C LYS A 111 -12.54 -2.78 -1.92
N VAL A 112 -11.47 -3.56 -1.73
CA VAL A 112 -11.10 -4.06 -0.39
C VAL A 112 -9.60 -3.95 -0.08
N HIS A 113 -8.78 -3.43 -0.99
CA HIS A 113 -7.31 -3.51 -0.88
C HIS A 113 -6.76 -2.93 0.43
N HIS A 114 -7.25 -1.78 0.90
CA HIS A 114 -6.76 -1.20 2.15
C HIS A 114 -7.23 -2.01 3.37
N TYR A 115 -8.46 -2.57 3.37
CA TYR A 115 -8.91 -3.46 4.45
C TYR A 115 -8.06 -4.71 4.54
N CYS A 116 -7.70 -5.30 3.40
CA CYS A 116 -6.81 -6.46 3.35
C CYS A 116 -5.42 -6.13 3.91
N SER A 117 -4.87 -4.98 3.54
CA SER A 117 -3.57 -4.52 4.06
C SER A 117 -3.64 -4.23 5.56
N PHE A 118 -4.67 -3.54 6.02
CA PHE A 118 -4.83 -3.22 7.45
C PHE A 118 -5.06 -4.48 8.29
N SER A 119 -5.80 -5.47 7.76
CA SER A 119 -5.97 -6.75 8.47
C SER A 119 -4.64 -7.47 8.69
N ALA A 120 -3.74 -7.46 7.69
CA ALA A 120 -2.41 -8.03 7.83
C ALA A 120 -1.58 -7.30 8.91
N VAL A 121 -1.64 -5.98 8.93
CA VAL A 121 -0.97 -5.17 9.95
C VAL A 121 -1.54 -5.44 11.34
N LEU A 122 -2.87 -5.55 11.49
CA LEU A 122 -3.52 -5.86 12.76
C LEU A 122 -3.17 -7.26 13.29
N CYS A 123 -2.90 -8.23 12.42
CA CYS A 123 -2.34 -9.52 12.84
C CYS A 123 -0.95 -9.37 13.47
N MET A 124 -0.26 -8.27 13.20
CA MET A 124 1.07 -7.94 13.73
C MET A 124 1.05 -6.75 14.71
N GLN A 125 -0.06 -6.43 15.35
CA GLN A 125 -0.19 -5.29 16.25
C GLN A 125 0.76 -5.31 17.48
N LYS A 126 1.33 -6.46 17.84
CA LYS A 126 2.40 -6.54 18.84
C LYS A 126 3.73 -5.98 18.33
N PHE A 127 3.89 -5.85 17.04
CA PHE A 127 5.11 -5.40 16.39
C PHE A 127 5.00 -3.96 15.86
N PHE A 128 3.94 -3.64 15.10
CA PHE A 128 3.74 -2.33 14.51
C PHE A 128 2.98 -1.38 15.43
N LYS A 129 3.61 -0.24 15.76
CA LYS A 129 2.95 0.88 16.44
C LYS A 129 2.30 1.82 15.42
N ASN A 130 3.03 2.15 14.35
CA ASN A 130 2.54 3.05 13.31
C ASN A 130 2.61 2.37 11.95
N TYR A 131 1.55 2.49 11.17
CA TYR A 131 1.55 2.02 9.81
C TYR A 131 1.10 3.14 8.86
N TYR A 132 1.97 3.51 7.95
CA TYR A 132 1.75 4.55 6.95
C TYR A 132 1.29 3.91 5.65
N TYR A 133 0.04 4.15 5.28
CA TYR A 133 -0.54 3.61 4.06
C TYR A 133 -0.51 4.66 2.95
N ALA A 134 0.11 4.31 1.83
CA ALA A 134 0.24 5.18 0.67
C ALA A 134 -1.09 5.31 -0.07
N SER A 135 -1.68 6.49 -0.09
CA SER A 135 -2.91 6.75 -0.84
C SER A 135 -2.66 6.77 -2.34
N GLY A 136 -3.59 6.20 -3.11
CA GLY A 136 -3.60 6.31 -4.57
C GLY A 136 -4.24 7.59 -5.10
N TYR A 137 -4.97 8.34 -4.26
CA TYR A 137 -5.73 9.53 -4.64
C TYR A 137 -5.49 10.72 -3.70
N PRO A 138 -5.56 11.96 -4.22
CA PRO A 138 -5.54 13.15 -3.38
C PRO A 138 -6.85 13.26 -2.57
N ILE A 139 -6.80 14.01 -1.47
CA ILE A 139 -7.97 14.23 -0.60
C ILE A 139 -9.15 14.88 -1.35
N SER A 140 -8.88 15.63 -2.40
CA SER A 140 -9.91 16.21 -3.27
C SER A 140 -10.78 15.16 -3.98
N SER A 141 -10.27 13.92 -4.10
CA SER A 141 -11.00 12.77 -4.65
C SER A 141 -11.80 11.99 -3.60
N PHE A 142 -11.78 12.44 -2.34
CA PHE A 142 -12.53 11.77 -1.27
C PHE A 142 -14.01 11.71 -1.59
N SER A 143 -14.59 10.51 -1.53
CA SER A 143 -16.00 10.31 -1.75
C SER A 143 -16.50 9.00 -1.15
N ILE A 144 -17.44 9.09 -0.22
CA ILE A 144 -18.15 7.91 0.28
C ILE A 144 -19.18 7.41 -0.76
N LYS A 145 -19.64 8.27 -1.67
CA LYS A 145 -20.58 7.88 -2.73
C LYS A 145 -19.97 6.97 -3.79
N GLN A 146 -18.65 6.96 -3.91
CA GLN A 146 -17.91 6.14 -4.88
C GLN A 146 -17.40 4.81 -4.28
N CYS A 147 -17.94 4.39 -3.13
CA CYS A 147 -17.56 3.13 -2.48
C CYS A 147 -17.70 1.90 -3.39
N ASP A 148 -18.61 1.95 -4.36
CA ASP A 148 -18.81 0.86 -5.33
C ASP A 148 -17.73 0.77 -6.41
N THR A 149 -16.97 1.84 -6.65
CA THR A 149 -15.92 1.88 -7.67
C THR A 149 -14.55 1.51 -7.12
N GLY A 150 -14.23 1.90 -5.90
CA GLY A 150 -12.96 1.57 -5.25
C GLY A 150 -12.84 2.13 -3.84
N SER A 151 -12.15 1.40 -3.00
CA SER A 151 -11.98 1.76 -1.58
C SER A 151 -10.98 2.90 -1.36
N ALA A 152 -10.13 3.22 -2.34
CA ALA A 152 -9.18 4.33 -2.26
C ALA A 152 -9.85 5.71 -2.10
N HIS A 153 -11.13 5.85 -2.50
CA HIS A 153 -11.85 7.11 -2.36
C HIS A 153 -12.19 7.49 -0.91
N TYR A 154 -12.17 6.52 0.01
CA TYR A 154 -12.55 6.76 1.42
C TYR A 154 -11.60 6.12 2.44
N GLU A 155 -10.43 5.65 2.01
CA GLU A 155 -9.44 5.01 2.87
C GLU A 155 -8.95 5.93 4.01
N ALA A 156 -8.86 7.24 3.76
CA ALA A 156 -8.52 8.22 4.79
C ALA A 156 -9.51 8.22 5.98
N PHE A 157 -10.79 7.98 5.69
CA PHE A 157 -11.82 7.89 6.73
C PHE A 157 -11.72 6.56 7.50
N THR A 158 -11.47 5.46 6.80
CA THR A 158 -11.46 4.13 7.43
C THR A 158 -10.18 3.86 8.21
N ALA A 159 -9.06 4.47 7.86
CA ALA A 159 -7.79 4.28 8.57
C ALA A 159 -7.89 4.64 10.05
N SER A 160 -8.42 5.81 10.37
CA SER A 160 -8.61 6.23 11.78
C SER A 160 -9.59 5.35 12.53
N MET A 161 -10.60 4.80 11.86
CA MET A 161 -11.60 3.91 12.46
C MET A 161 -11.06 2.50 12.74
N LEU A 162 -10.00 2.09 12.06
CA LEU A 162 -9.37 0.77 12.21
C LEU A 162 -8.14 0.81 13.12
N SER A 163 -7.70 2.00 13.54
CA SER A 163 -6.67 2.15 14.56
C SER A 163 -7.14 1.55 15.88
N THR A 164 -6.20 0.99 16.63
CA THR A 164 -6.41 0.37 17.94
C THR A 164 -5.49 1.01 18.97
N GLU A 165 -5.60 0.62 20.23
CA GLU A 165 -4.68 1.05 21.29
C GLU A 165 -3.22 0.65 21.01
N SER A 166 -3.01 -0.38 20.18
CA SER A 166 -1.70 -0.95 19.84
C SER A 166 -1.12 -0.42 18.56
N THR A 167 -1.96 -0.07 17.56
CA THR A 167 -1.51 0.27 16.21
C THR A 167 -2.31 1.42 15.64
N ASP A 168 -1.60 2.46 15.22
CA ASP A 168 -2.16 3.62 14.54
C ASP A 168 -1.96 3.51 13.03
N PHE A 169 -3.01 3.79 12.26
CA PHE A 169 -2.97 3.88 10.81
C PHE A 169 -2.97 5.33 10.34
N TYR A 170 -2.03 5.67 9.50
CA TYR A 170 -1.91 6.97 8.86
C TYR A 170 -2.00 6.84 7.35
N ILE A 171 -2.69 7.75 6.68
CA ILE A 171 -2.71 7.82 5.22
C ILE A 171 -1.78 8.93 4.77
N THR A 172 -0.88 8.60 3.85
CA THR A 172 0.12 9.53 3.30
C THR A 172 -0.18 9.87 1.85
N GLY A 173 0.36 10.99 1.37
CA GLY A 173 0.24 11.42 -0.02
C GLY A 173 -1.16 11.92 -0.41
N LEU A 174 -2.01 12.28 0.56
CA LEU A 174 -3.34 12.84 0.33
C LEU A 174 -3.29 14.27 -0.22
N GLU A 175 -2.23 14.99 0.05
CA GLU A 175 -2.00 16.38 -0.39
C GLU A 175 -1.55 16.49 -1.84
N LYS A 176 -1.11 15.39 -2.46
CA LYS A 176 -0.52 15.36 -3.80
C LYS A 176 -1.40 14.66 -4.81
N THR A 177 -1.51 15.24 -5.99
CA THR A 177 -1.99 14.55 -7.18
C THR A 177 -0.95 13.53 -7.67
N ARG A 178 -1.36 12.62 -8.56
CA ARG A 178 -0.44 11.63 -9.16
C ARG A 178 0.77 12.29 -9.84
N LEU A 179 0.54 13.38 -10.59
CA LEU A 179 1.61 14.09 -11.28
C LEU A 179 2.61 14.73 -10.29
N GLU A 180 2.11 15.33 -9.22
CA GLU A 180 2.95 15.90 -8.15
C GLU A 180 3.77 14.83 -7.43
N LYS A 181 3.23 13.64 -7.22
CA LYS A 181 3.98 12.50 -6.68
C LYS A 181 5.11 12.09 -7.63
N VAL A 182 4.84 11.97 -8.94
CA VAL A 182 5.87 11.64 -9.94
C VAL A 182 6.94 12.72 -9.98
N ASP A 183 6.56 14.01 -9.95
CA ASP A 183 7.52 15.11 -9.86
C ASP A 183 8.38 15.01 -8.61
N PHE A 184 7.77 14.75 -7.46
CA PHE A 184 8.46 14.64 -6.19
C PHE A 184 9.47 13.49 -6.18
N ILE A 185 9.02 12.27 -6.49
CA ILE A 185 9.90 11.09 -6.44
C ILE A 185 11.02 11.12 -7.48
N SER A 186 10.82 11.80 -8.60
CA SER A 186 11.86 11.96 -9.63
C SER A 186 13.08 12.80 -9.19
N LYS A 187 13.02 13.44 -8.03
CA LYS A 187 14.15 14.13 -7.41
C LYS A 187 15.11 13.18 -6.69
N PHE A 188 14.68 11.93 -6.48
CA PHE A 188 15.44 10.92 -5.75
C PHE A 188 16.04 9.89 -6.72
N PRO A 189 17.37 9.85 -6.90
CA PRO A 189 18.02 8.92 -7.84
C PRO A 189 17.66 7.45 -7.63
N ILE A 190 17.38 7.05 -6.38
CA ILE A 190 16.99 5.69 -6.01
C ILE A 190 15.73 5.20 -6.78
N THR A 191 14.87 6.11 -7.21
CA THR A 191 13.63 5.76 -7.93
C THR A 191 13.90 5.37 -9.37
N TYR A 192 14.98 5.81 -9.99
CA TYR A 192 15.25 5.60 -11.42
C TYR A 192 15.38 4.10 -11.77
N ASP A 193 16.12 3.36 -10.97
CA ASP A 193 16.34 1.94 -11.19
C ASP A 193 15.33 1.04 -10.47
N ASN A 194 14.56 1.60 -9.53
CA ASN A 194 13.72 0.81 -8.63
C ASN A 194 12.22 1.00 -8.84
N LEU A 195 11.77 2.04 -9.56
CA LEU A 195 10.36 2.30 -9.81
C LEU A 195 9.76 1.20 -10.70
N ASN A 196 8.73 0.52 -10.21
CA ASN A 196 7.95 -0.43 -10.99
C ASN A 196 6.45 -0.13 -10.85
N VAL A 197 5.85 0.32 -11.93
CA VAL A 197 4.41 0.63 -12.00
C VAL A 197 3.61 -0.42 -12.76
N CYS A 198 4.27 -1.45 -13.30
CA CYS A 198 3.67 -2.42 -14.20
C CYS A 198 2.62 -3.30 -13.49
N TYR A 199 1.49 -3.55 -14.21
CA TYR A 199 0.51 -4.52 -13.77
C TYR A 199 0.98 -5.97 -13.97
N TYR A 200 1.71 -6.22 -15.09
CA TYR A 200 1.89 -7.56 -15.65
C TYR A 200 3.27 -8.16 -15.39
N GLY A 201 4.28 -7.34 -15.12
CA GLY A 201 5.64 -7.83 -15.05
C GLY A 201 6.33 -7.56 -13.71
N GLU A 202 7.48 -8.15 -13.57
CA GLU A 202 8.45 -7.86 -12.52
C GLU A 202 9.11 -6.50 -12.73
N ASN A 203 9.18 -6.09 -14.01
CA ASN A 203 9.71 -4.82 -14.48
C ASN A 203 8.68 -4.07 -15.33
N ASN A 204 8.92 -2.80 -15.58
CA ASN A 204 8.04 -1.98 -16.42
C ASN A 204 8.01 -2.50 -17.86
N CYS A 205 6.84 -2.93 -18.35
CA CYS A 205 6.68 -3.44 -19.73
C CYS A 205 6.65 -2.32 -20.77
N GLY A 206 6.47 -1.07 -20.38
CA GLY A 206 6.41 0.09 -21.26
C GLY A 206 5.10 0.32 -22.02
N HIS A 207 4.17 -0.66 -22.04
CA HIS A 207 2.97 -0.63 -22.87
C HIS A 207 1.65 -0.82 -22.11
N CYS A 208 1.64 -1.20 -20.84
CA CYS A 208 0.41 -1.23 -20.07
C CYS A 208 -0.03 0.19 -19.64
N GLU A 209 -1.30 0.32 -19.28
CA GLU A 209 -1.88 1.61 -18.86
C GLU A 209 -1.04 2.35 -17.82
N LYS A 210 -0.57 1.66 -16.77
CA LYS A 210 0.26 2.30 -15.74
C LYS A 210 1.63 2.72 -16.26
N CYS A 211 2.28 1.89 -17.10
CA CYS A 211 3.57 2.25 -17.69
C CYS A 211 3.43 3.46 -18.63
N ILE A 212 2.45 3.43 -19.54
CA ILE A 212 2.20 4.53 -20.49
C ILE A 212 1.86 5.82 -19.73
N ARG A 213 0.95 5.75 -18.75
CA ARG A 213 0.60 6.91 -17.94
C ARG A 213 1.82 7.54 -17.25
N THR A 214 2.68 6.71 -16.63
CA THR A 214 3.87 7.22 -15.95
C THR A 214 4.89 7.80 -16.93
N GLN A 215 5.03 7.23 -18.12
CA GLN A 215 5.87 7.80 -19.19
C GLN A 215 5.36 9.18 -19.61
N PHE A 216 4.06 9.36 -19.84
CA PHE A 216 3.47 10.65 -20.16
C PHE A 216 3.62 11.66 -19.01
N GLU A 217 3.47 11.24 -17.77
CA GLU A 217 3.71 12.08 -16.59
C GLU A 217 5.16 12.58 -16.57
N LEU A 218 6.15 11.69 -16.79
CA LEU A 218 7.57 12.05 -16.86
C LEU A 218 7.89 12.94 -18.06
N MET A 219 7.30 12.66 -19.23
CA MET A 219 7.44 13.53 -20.41
C MET A 219 6.91 14.95 -20.15
N ALA A 220 5.73 15.07 -19.57
CA ALA A 220 5.14 16.37 -19.24
C ALA A 220 5.99 17.18 -18.26
N LEU A 221 6.74 16.49 -17.40
CA LEU A 221 7.67 17.07 -16.43
C LEU A 221 9.08 17.33 -17.01
N GLY A 222 9.35 16.91 -18.24
CA GLY A 222 10.69 16.99 -18.84
C GLY A 222 11.73 16.07 -18.16
N LYS A 223 11.29 14.89 -17.68
CA LYS A 223 12.09 13.95 -16.87
C LYS A 223 12.15 12.52 -17.43
N LEU A 224 11.73 12.35 -18.69
CA LEU A 224 11.82 11.07 -19.40
C LEU A 224 13.12 10.99 -20.18
#